data_2871c32bcb3213aed1a9db2e2c7e3a3f
#
_entry.id   2871c32bcb3213aed1a9db2e2c7e3a3f
#
_cell.length_a   1.000
_cell.length_b   1.000
_cell.length_c   1.000
_cell.angle_alpha   90.00
_cell.angle_beta   90.00
_cell.angle_gamma   90.00
#
_symmetry.space_group_name_H-M   'P 1'
#
loop_
_entity.id
_entity.type
_entity.pdbx_description
1 polymer ?
#
loop_
_entity_poly.entity_id
_entity_poly.type
_entity_poly.pdbx_seq_one_letter_code
_entity_poly.pdbx_strand_id
1 'polypeptide(L)'
;IGIVAASLLMPGGEPRQVFGEAGLRKVIETSFYADGGNIARAPQAQLDAIMALSMLARIYDMRRMEVPPFLQEALARTVPALLGLVHADGGMGSWQGSGATSALNIQYVVAASGVRTRPLKQARDWGYQRMVANRVVLLADAAPPPIARVTEAGCASTLAFELSDGDERIVVNCGGAALTGATLSGADAMP
;
A
#
# COMPACT_ATOMS: atom_id res chain seq x y z
N ILE A 1 14.14 -5.53 -3.92
CA ILE A 1 13.45 -6.52 -4.77
C ILE A 1 14.32 -6.87 -5.98
N GLY A 2 14.77 -5.91 -6.79
CA GLY A 2 15.50 -6.15 -8.03
C GLY A 2 16.73 -7.05 -7.87
N ILE A 3 17.55 -6.87 -6.83
CA ILE A 3 18.73 -7.70 -6.56
C ILE A 3 18.34 -9.17 -6.34
N VAL A 4 17.29 -9.44 -5.55
CA VAL A 4 16.80 -10.80 -5.28
C VAL A 4 16.23 -11.42 -6.56
N ALA A 5 15.39 -10.69 -7.29
CA ALA A 5 14.86 -11.17 -8.57
C ALA A 5 15.95 -11.50 -9.57
N ALA A 6 16.95 -10.62 -9.72
CA ALA A 6 18.09 -10.87 -10.61
C ALA A 6 18.92 -12.08 -10.16
N SER A 7 19.13 -12.27 -8.84
CA SER A 7 19.88 -13.43 -8.33
C SER A 7 19.17 -14.76 -8.59
N LEU A 8 17.84 -14.76 -8.60
CA LEU A 8 17.04 -15.96 -8.88
C LEU A 8 16.95 -16.29 -10.37
N LEU A 9 16.98 -15.27 -11.24
CA LEU A 9 16.74 -15.42 -12.67
C LEU A 9 18.03 -15.54 -13.50
N MET A 10 19.15 -15.02 -13.01
CA MET A 10 20.42 -15.02 -13.74
C MET A 10 21.33 -16.18 -13.29
N PRO A 11 22.06 -16.82 -14.21
CA PRO A 11 23.06 -17.82 -13.85
C PRO A 11 24.13 -17.24 -12.90
N GLY A 12 24.54 -18.02 -11.89
CA GLY A 12 25.54 -17.59 -10.91
C GLY A 12 25.07 -16.50 -9.95
N GLY A 13 23.75 -16.40 -9.73
CA GLY A 13 23.15 -15.41 -8.85
C GLY A 13 23.16 -15.75 -7.36
N GLU A 14 23.40 -17.03 -7.00
CA GLU A 14 23.26 -17.56 -5.64
C GLU A 14 24.02 -16.75 -4.56
N PRO A 15 25.27 -16.31 -4.77
CA PRO A 15 25.99 -15.52 -3.76
C PRO A 15 25.33 -14.19 -3.45
N ARG A 16 24.59 -13.61 -4.42
CA ARG A 16 23.88 -12.34 -4.27
C ARG A 16 22.53 -12.51 -3.62
N GLN A 17 21.93 -13.69 -3.67
CA GLN A 17 20.61 -13.98 -3.12
C GLN A 17 20.57 -13.72 -1.61
N VAL A 18 21.49 -14.31 -0.85
CA VAL A 18 21.55 -14.16 0.62
C VAL A 18 21.69 -12.69 1.03
N PHE A 19 22.59 -11.98 0.36
CA PHE A 19 22.76 -10.54 0.60
C PHE A 19 21.51 -9.75 0.22
N GLY A 20 20.90 -10.06 -0.92
CA GLY A 20 19.69 -9.39 -1.40
C GLY A 20 18.50 -9.63 -0.49
N GLU A 21 18.29 -10.86 0.01
CA GLU A 21 17.21 -11.21 0.95
C GLU A 21 17.41 -10.52 2.30
N ALA A 22 18.63 -10.46 2.83
CA ALA A 22 18.91 -9.74 4.07
C ALA A 22 18.61 -8.24 3.94
N GLY A 23 19.01 -7.63 2.82
CA GLY A 23 18.69 -6.24 2.52
C GLY A 23 17.19 -6.01 2.34
N LEU A 24 16.50 -6.91 1.64
CA LEU A 24 15.06 -6.82 1.43
C LEU A 24 14.28 -6.93 2.75
N ARG A 25 14.66 -7.86 3.62
CA ARG A 25 14.06 -8.00 4.96
C ARG A 25 14.15 -6.69 5.72
N LYS A 26 15.34 -6.08 5.77
CA LYS A 26 15.54 -4.79 6.45
C LYS A 26 14.67 -3.68 5.85
N VAL A 27 14.56 -3.62 4.52
CA VAL A 27 13.70 -2.63 3.83
C VAL A 27 12.23 -2.86 4.21
N ILE A 28 11.75 -4.10 4.22
CA ILE A 28 10.37 -4.41 4.62
C ILE A 28 10.11 -3.98 6.07
N GLU A 29 11.02 -4.27 6.99
CA GLU A 29 10.91 -3.90 8.41
C GLU A 29 10.86 -2.38 8.61
N THR A 30 11.53 -1.60 7.76
CA THR A 30 11.58 -0.14 7.86
C THR A 30 10.56 0.59 7.00
N SER A 31 9.93 -0.08 6.04
CA SER A 31 8.98 0.53 5.10
C SER A 31 7.52 0.31 5.46
N PHE A 32 7.24 -0.54 6.44
CA PHE A 32 5.88 -0.84 6.87
C PHE A 32 5.73 -0.75 8.38
N TYR A 33 4.61 -0.20 8.82
CA TYR A 33 4.18 -0.26 10.21
C TYR A 33 3.84 -1.68 10.64
N ALA A 34 3.71 -1.91 11.94
CA ALA A 34 3.38 -3.23 12.49
C ALA A 34 2.03 -3.76 11.98
N ASP A 35 1.08 -2.88 11.71
CA ASP A 35 -0.23 -3.20 11.15
C ASP A 35 -0.23 -3.42 9.62
N GLY A 36 0.94 -3.34 8.98
CA GLY A 36 1.13 -3.61 7.56
C GLY A 36 0.97 -2.41 6.64
N GLY A 37 0.68 -1.22 7.16
CA GLY A 37 0.60 0.00 6.36
C GLY A 37 1.97 0.53 5.94
N ASN A 38 2.09 1.08 4.73
CA ASN A 38 3.32 1.70 4.23
C ASN A 38 3.60 3.03 4.93
N ILE A 39 4.86 3.30 5.28
CA ILE A 39 5.27 4.51 6.02
C ILE A 39 4.98 5.82 5.27
N ALA A 40 4.91 5.79 3.94
CA ALA A 40 4.48 6.95 3.15
C ALA A 40 2.98 7.27 3.31
N ARG A 41 2.21 6.38 3.92
CA ARG A 41 0.77 6.49 4.12
C ARG A 41 -0.04 6.70 2.84
N ALA A 42 0.59 6.50 1.68
CA ALA A 42 -0.03 6.63 0.37
C ALA A 42 -0.66 5.29 -0.06
N PRO A 43 -1.98 5.23 -0.33
CA PRO A 43 -2.65 4.01 -0.82
C PRO A 43 -2.00 3.41 -2.07
N GLN A 44 -1.57 4.25 -3.01
CA GLN A 44 -0.89 3.78 -4.22
C GLN A 44 0.45 3.12 -3.90
N ALA A 45 1.25 3.70 -2.99
CA ALA A 45 2.52 3.09 -2.57
C ALA A 45 2.32 1.73 -1.88
N GLN A 46 1.21 1.57 -1.14
CA GLN A 46 0.81 0.29 -0.56
C GLN A 46 0.52 -0.76 -1.65
N LEU A 47 -0.26 -0.38 -2.66
CA LEU A 47 -0.61 -1.25 -3.78
C LEU A 47 0.63 -1.68 -4.57
N ASP A 48 1.51 -0.72 -4.90
CA ASP A 48 2.74 -0.96 -5.67
C ASP A 48 3.70 -1.88 -4.90
N ALA A 49 3.81 -1.70 -3.59
CA ALA A 49 4.63 -2.55 -2.76
C ALA A 49 4.12 -4.00 -2.72
N ILE A 50 2.80 -4.19 -2.54
CA ILE A 50 2.19 -5.53 -2.58
C ILE A 50 2.41 -6.19 -3.94
N MET A 51 2.23 -5.45 -5.04
CA MET A 51 2.49 -5.96 -6.38
C MET A 51 3.93 -6.44 -6.52
N ALA A 52 4.89 -5.63 -6.09
CA ALA A 52 6.30 -5.94 -6.20
C ALA A 52 6.72 -7.16 -5.34
N LEU A 53 6.19 -7.26 -4.10
CA LEU A 53 6.40 -8.40 -3.23
C LEU A 53 5.76 -9.68 -3.80
N SER A 54 4.54 -9.57 -4.34
CA SER A 54 3.82 -10.69 -4.98
C SER A 54 4.56 -11.20 -6.22
N MET A 55 5.08 -10.29 -7.05
CA MET A 55 5.90 -10.64 -8.20
C MET A 55 7.16 -11.42 -7.78
N LEU A 56 7.81 -10.98 -6.70
CA LEU A 56 8.98 -11.70 -6.18
C LEU A 56 8.61 -13.09 -5.66
N ALA A 57 7.51 -13.24 -4.93
CA ALA A 57 7.02 -14.54 -4.47
C ALA A 57 6.78 -15.49 -5.65
N ARG A 58 6.18 -15.01 -6.73
CA ARG A 58 5.99 -15.79 -7.96
C ARG A 58 7.31 -16.21 -8.64
N ILE A 59 8.36 -15.40 -8.55
CA ILE A 59 9.68 -15.78 -9.08
C ILE A 59 10.24 -16.98 -8.29
N TYR A 60 10.10 -17.02 -6.97
CA TYR A 60 10.45 -18.18 -6.15
C TYR A 60 9.67 -19.43 -6.60
N ASP A 61 8.34 -19.31 -6.74
CA ASP A 61 7.49 -20.42 -7.21
C ASP A 61 7.92 -20.93 -8.60
N MET A 62 8.17 -20.04 -9.54
CA MET A 62 8.65 -20.40 -10.90
C MET A 62 9.99 -21.13 -10.86
N ARG A 63 10.84 -20.79 -9.91
CA ARG A 63 12.12 -21.45 -9.67
C ARG A 63 11.98 -22.73 -8.83
N ARG A 64 10.77 -23.09 -8.42
CA ARG A 64 10.48 -24.22 -7.51
C ARG A 64 11.25 -24.13 -6.19
N MET A 65 11.44 -22.91 -5.70
CA MET A 65 12.08 -22.61 -4.44
C MET A 65 11.00 -22.19 -3.43
N GLU A 66 11.26 -22.48 -2.16
CA GLU A 66 10.37 -22.04 -1.09
C GLU A 66 10.38 -20.51 -0.97
N VAL A 67 9.20 -19.91 -0.91
CA VAL A 67 9.07 -18.47 -0.68
C VAL A 67 9.51 -18.15 0.75
N PRO A 68 10.48 -17.25 0.96
CA PRO A 68 10.97 -16.94 2.30
C PRO A 68 9.85 -16.52 3.27
N PRO A 69 9.85 -17.00 4.54
CA PRO A 69 8.81 -16.67 5.51
C PRO A 69 8.60 -15.17 5.70
N PHE A 70 9.66 -14.36 5.74
CA PHE A 70 9.55 -12.91 5.89
C PHE A 70 8.75 -12.24 4.76
N LEU A 71 8.81 -12.79 3.55
CA LEU A 71 8.07 -12.28 2.39
C LEU A 71 6.59 -12.67 2.48
N GLN A 72 6.30 -13.90 2.91
CA GLN A 72 4.92 -14.35 3.15
C GLN A 72 4.27 -13.56 4.28
N GLU A 73 4.98 -13.34 5.38
CA GLU A 73 4.52 -12.53 6.53
C GLU A 73 4.28 -11.07 6.12
N ALA A 74 5.14 -10.49 5.28
CA ALA A 74 4.95 -9.15 4.77
C ALA A 74 3.66 -9.04 3.95
N LEU A 75 3.41 -9.96 3.02
CA LEU A 75 2.17 -10.00 2.24
C LEU A 75 0.94 -10.23 3.14
N ALA A 76 1.03 -11.12 4.12
CA ALA A 76 -0.07 -11.40 5.06
C ALA A 76 -0.47 -10.18 5.89
N ARG A 77 0.46 -9.26 6.17
CA ARG A 77 0.18 -8.01 6.90
C ARG A 77 -0.26 -6.87 5.99
N THR A 78 0.36 -6.73 4.84
CA THR A 78 0.15 -5.56 3.96
C THR A 78 -1.17 -5.65 3.19
N VAL A 79 -1.62 -6.84 2.80
CA VAL A 79 -2.87 -7.04 2.05
C VAL A 79 -4.11 -6.65 2.86
N PRO A 80 -4.32 -7.09 4.12
CA PRO A 80 -5.47 -6.63 4.91
C PRO A 80 -5.47 -5.12 5.17
N ALA A 81 -4.30 -4.51 5.30
CA ALA A 81 -4.16 -3.05 5.42
C ALA A 81 -4.66 -2.36 4.14
N LEU A 82 -4.21 -2.79 2.95
CA LEU A 82 -4.72 -2.28 1.67
C LEU A 82 -6.25 -2.42 1.57
N LEU A 83 -6.78 -3.60 1.88
CA LEU A 83 -8.23 -3.85 1.82
C LEU A 83 -9.01 -2.94 2.78
N GLY A 84 -8.37 -2.49 3.87
CA GLY A 84 -8.92 -1.50 4.79
C GLY A 84 -9.24 -0.16 4.13
N LEU A 85 -8.59 0.17 3.01
CA LEU A 85 -8.80 1.40 2.24
C LEU A 85 -9.71 1.21 1.01
N VAL A 86 -10.30 0.04 0.82
CA VAL A 86 -11.13 -0.26 -0.35
C VAL A 86 -12.60 0.01 -0.01
N HIS A 87 -13.28 0.81 -0.83
CA HIS A 87 -14.72 1.07 -0.74
C HIS A 87 -15.56 -0.09 -1.27
N ALA A 88 -16.89 0.03 -1.18
CA ALA A 88 -17.81 -1.01 -1.64
C ALA A 88 -17.80 -1.20 -3.17
N ASP A 89 -17.50 -0.15 -3.94
CA ASP A 89 -17.27 -0.22 -5.39
C ASP A 89 -15.97 -0.93 -5.79
N GLY A 90 -15.18 -1.37 -4.81
CA GLY A 90 -13.88 -2.00 -5.01
C GLY A 90 -12.72 -1.05 -5.31
N GLY A 91 -12.99 0.24 -5.45
CA GLY A 91 -11.97 1.27 -5.63
C GLY A 91 -11.34 1.69 -4.31
N MET A 92 -10.15 2.26 -4.38
CA MET A 92 -9.36 2.66 -3.21
C MET A 92 -9.58 4.14 -2.88
N GLY A 93 -9.44 4.49 -1.61
CA GLY A 93 -9.44 5.90 -1.16
C GLY A 93 -8.21 6.67 -1.66
N SER A 94 -8.34 7.99 -1.79
CA SER A 94 -7.35 8.87 -2.44
C SER A 94 -6.71 9.81 -1.42
N TRP A 95 -5.64 9.35 -0.75
CA TRP A 95 -4.87 10.16 0.20
C TRP A 95 -3.39 10.22 -0.16
N GLN A 96 -2.68 11.18 0.41
CA GLN A 96 -1.23 11.31 0.35
C GLN A 96 -0.68 11.24 -1.08
N GLY A 97 -1.27 12.02 -1.98
CA GLY A 97 -0.86 12.06 -3.39
C GLY A 97 -1.30 10.87 -4.24
N SER A 98 -2.04 9.93 -3.67
CA SER A 98 -2.62 8.83 -4.44
C SER A 98 -3.83 9.30 -5.24
N GLY A 99 -3.92 8.87 -6.51
CA GLY A 99 -5.09 9.05 -7.35
C GLY A 99 -6.12 7.92 -7.20
N ALA A 100 -7.21 8.06 -7.94
CA ALA A 100 -8.21 7.01 -8.03
C ALA A 100 -7.61 5.74 -8.65
N THR A 101 -7.84 4.61 -8.02
CA THR A 101 -7.38 3.31 -8.50
C THR A 101 -8.57 2.40 -8.77
N SER A 102 -8.58 1.77 -9.95
CA SER A 102 -9.69 0.92 -10.37
C SER A 102 -9.81 -0.35 -9.52
N ALA A 103 -11.04 -0.79 -9.30
CA ALA A 103 -11.35 -2.06 -8.62
C ALA A 103 -10.63 -3.26 -9.25
N LEU A 104 -10.55 -3.31 -10.59
CA LEU A 104 -9.88 -4.41 -11.31
C LEU A 104 -8.38 -4.48 -10.98
N ASN A 105 -7.71 -3.34 -10.88
CA ASN A 105 -6.30 -3.32 -10.53
C ASN A 105 -6.07 -3.83 -9.09
N ILE A 106 -6.89 -3.39 -8.15
CA ILE A 106 -6.82 -3.84 -6.75
C ILE A 106 -7.08 -5.35 -6.66
N GLN A 107 -8.13 -5.84 -7.32
CA GLN A 107 -8.46 -7.26 -7.36
C GLN A 107 -7.32 -8.08 -7.95
N TYR A 108 -6.69 -7.60 -9.03
CA TYR A 108 -5.54 -8.27 -9.63
C TYR A 108 -4.36 -8.38 -8.65
N VAL A 109 -4.01 -7.28 -7.98
CA VAL A 109 -2.89 -7.26 -7.02
C VAL A 109 -3.17 -8.17 -5.82
N VAL A 110 -4.38 -8.12 -5.28
CA VAL A 110 -4.79 -8.98 -4.17
C VAL A 110 -4.77 -10.46 -4.58
N ALA A 111 -5.29 -10.79 -5.77
CA ALA A 111 -5.24 -12.15 -6.29
C ALA A 111 -3.78 -12.63 -6.52
N ALA A 112 -2.92 -11.77 -7.07
CA ALA A 112 -1.51 -12.07 -7.30
C ALA A 112 -0.74 -12.34 -6.00
N SER A 113 -1.14 -11.74 -4.88
CA SER A 113 -0.52 -11.96 -3.56
C SER A 113 -0.78 -13.35 -2.99
N GLY A 114 -1.82 -14.06 -3.45
CA GLY A 114 -2.26 -15.33 -2.89
C GLY A 114 -2.87 -15.23 -1.49
N VAL A 115 -2.93 -14.04 -0.89
CA VAL A 115 -3.44 -13.85 0.47
C VAL A 115 -4.96 -13.75 0.48
N ARG A 116 -5.61 -14.62 1.26
CA ARG A 116 -7.06 -14.58 1.51
C ARG A 116 -7.33 -14.05 2.91
N THR A 117 -7.84 -12.85 3.00
CA THR A 117 -8.04 -12.17 4.28
C THR A 117 -9.24 -11.22 4.22
N ARG A 118 -9.58 -10.65 5.37
CA ARG A 118 -10.59 -9.59 5.50
C ARG A 118 -9.92 -8.22 5.61
N PRO A 119 -10.63 -7.13 5.24
CA PRO A 119 -10.15 -5.77 5.44
C PRO A 119 -9.78 -5.50 6.90
N LEU A 120 -8.66 -4.84 7.13
CA LEU A 120 -8.31 -4.31 8.44
C LEU A 120 -9.25 -3.14 8.76
N LYS A 121 -9.93 -3.19 9.91
CA LYS A 121 -10.89 -2.15 10.30
C LYS A 121 -10.20 -0.95 10.94
N GLN A 122 -9.15 -1.20 11.72
CA GLN A 122 -8.41 -0.19 12.46
C GLN A 122 -6.92 -0.42 12.26
N ALA A 123 -6.30 0.42 11.46
CA ALA A 123 -4.86 0.47 11.30
C ALA A 123 -4.30 1.50 12.28
N ARG A 124 -3.93 1.06 13.48
CA ARG A 124 -3.53 1.95 14.59
C ARG A 124 -2.26 2.73 14.29
N ASP A 125 -1.27 2.04 13.72
CA ASP A 125 0.03 2.63 13.42
C ASP A 125 -0.01 3.39 12.09
N TRP A 126 -0.70 2.84 11.09
CA TRP A 126 -0.89 3.49 9.79
C TRP A 126 -1.88 4.65 9.85
N GLY A 127 -2.82 4.60 10.80
CA GLY A 127 -3.75 5.66 11.13
C GLY A 127 -5.06 5.65 10.36
N TYR A 128 -5.24 4.80 9.37
CA TYR A 128 -6.52 4.69 8.65
C TYR A 128 -7.55 3.89 9.42
N GLN A 129 -8.79 4.39 9.41
CA GLN A 129 -9.93 3.79 10.07
C GLN A 129 -11.00 3.44 9.05
N ARG A 130 -11.55 2.24 9.13
CA ARG A 130 -12.64 1.75 8.31
C ARG A 130 -13.86 1.46 9.16
N MET A 131 -14.95 2.13 8.91
CA MET A 131 -16.25 1.90 9.53
C MET A 131 -17.25 1.43 8.47
N VAL A 132 -18.01 0.39 8.78
CA VAL A 132 -18.98 -0.19 7.86
C VAL A 132 -20.31 -0.37 8.59
N ALA A 133 -21.37 0.17 8.01
CA ALA A 133 -22.73 -0.02 8.45
C ALA A 133 -23.62 -0.36 7.24
N ASN A 134 -24.10 -1.59 7.16
CA ASN A 134 -24.81 -2.12 5.99
C ASN A 134 -24.01 -1.93 4.70
N ARG A 135 -24.49 -1.06 3.79
CA ARG A 135 -23.83 -0.73 2.52
C ARG A 135 -22.90 0.47 2.62
N VAL A 136 -22.99 1.22 3.72
CA VAL A 136 -22.20 2.44 3.93
C VAL A 136 -20.80 2.08 4.39
N VAL A 137 -19.80 2.64 3.73
CA VAL A 137 -18.39 2.54 4.10
C VAL A 137 -17.84 3.94 4.31
N LEU A 138 -17.32 4.20 5.50
CA LEU A 138 -16.57 5.41 5.82
C LEU A 138 -15.11 5.03 6.05
N LEU A 139 -14.21 5.68 5.33
CA LEU A 139 -12.77 5.60 5.51
C LEU A 139 -12.28 6.96 6.02
N ALA A 140 -11.45 6.97 7.05
CA ALA A 140 -10.93 8.20 7.63
C ALA A 140 -9.41 8.11 7.85
N ASP A 141 -8.71 9.20 7.57
CA ASP A 141 -7.32 9.40 7.94
C ASP A 141 -7.25 9.99 9.35
N ALA A 142 -6.95 9.17 10.33
CA ALA A 142 -6.94 9.54 11.75
C ALA A 142 -5.53 9.68 12.34
N ALA A 143 -4.51 9.88 11.51
CA ALA A 143 -3.14 10.06 11.98
C ALA A 143 -2.51 11.38 11.47
N PRO A 144 -1.43 11.86 12.08
CA PRO A 144 -0.70 13.03 11.58
C PRO A 144 -0.14 12.76 10.17
N PRO A 145 0.19 13.80 9.40
CA PRO A 145 0.83 13.67 8.09
C PRO A 145 2.10 12.81 8.18
N PRO A 146 2.47 12.10 7.10
CA PRO A 146 3.72 11.36 7.06
C PRO A 146 4.91 12.33 7.19
N ILE A 147 6.01 11.83 7.74
CA ILE A 147 7.22 12.64 7.90
C ILE A 147 7.76 13.04 6.53
N ALA A 148 8.02 14.33 6.30
CA ALA A 148 8.47 14.88 5.01
C ALA A 148 9.70 14.16 4.41
N ARG A 149 10.57 13.58 5.24
CA ARG A 149 11.72 12.78 4.79
C ARG A 149 11.33 11.42 4.17
N VAL A 150 10.09 10.97 4.39
CA VAL A 150 9.59 9.68 3.92
C VAL A 150 8.87 9.81 2.58
N THR A 151 8.20 10.92 2.36
CA THR A 151 7.47 11.19 1.13
C THR A 151 7.44 12.68 0.83
N GLU A 152 7.65 13.03 -0.44
CA GLU A 152 7.46 14.40 -0.95
C GLU A 152 6.00 14.67 -1.34
N ALA A 153 5.20 13.61 -1.49
CA ALA A 153 3.80 13.68 -1.90
C ALA A 153 2.82 13.71 -0.71
N GLY A 154 3.31 13.94 0.51
CA GLY A 154 2.48 14.05 1.70
C GLY A 154 1.49 15.20 1.59
N CYS A 155 0.24 14.96 2.00
CA CYS A 155 -0.83 15.95 2.02
C CYS A 155 -1.35 16.11 3.45
N ALA A 156 -1.89 17.29 3.76
CA ALA A 156 -2.60 17.55 5.01
C ALA A 156 -3.98 16.90 4.98
N SER A 157 -4.01 15.59 5.16
CA SER A 157 -5.25 14.80 5.12
C SER A 157 -5.75 14.35 6.49
N THR A 158 -5.12 14.80 7.57
CA THR A 158 -5.55 14.46 8.93
C THR A 158 -7.01 14.82 9.14
N LEU A 159 -7.81 13.84 9.54
CA LEU A 159 -9.28 13.90 9.69
C LEU A 159 -10.06 14.01 8.37
N ALA A 160 -9.41 13.96 7.22
CA ALA A 160 -10.11 13.78 5.96
C ALA A 160 -10.78 12.41 5.93
N PHE A 161 -11.97 12.35 5.34
CA PHE A 161 -12.70 11.10 5.20
C PHE A 161 -13.30 10.95 3.81
N GLU A 162 -13.56 9.72 3.42
CA GLU A 162 -14.36 9.37 2.25
C GLU A 162 -15.55 8.52 2.68
N LEU A 163 -16.68 8.69 2.00
CA LEU A 163 -17.92 8.00 2.29
C LEU A 163 -18.50 7.41 1.00
N SER A 164 -18.90 6.16 1.06
CA SER A 164 -19.67 5.50 -0.01
C SER A 164 -20.89 4.77 0.52
N ASP A 165 -21.95 4.68 -0.29
CA ASP A 165 -23.10 3.80 -0.08
C ASP A 165 -23.21 2.82 -1.26
N GLY A 166 -22.89 1.57 -1.04
CA GLY A 166 -22.74 0.61 -2.12
C GLY A 166 -21.69 1.08 -3.14
N ASP A 167 -22.05 1.12 -4.40
CA ASP A 167 -21.15 1.50 -5.49
C ASP A 167 -21.05 3.03 -5.69
N GLU A 168 -21.82 3.81 -4.94
CA GLU A 168 -21.86 5.26 -5.06
C GLU A 168 -20.90 5.93 -4.08
N ARG A 169 -19.99 6.78 -4.59
CA ARG A 169 -19.13 7.65 -3.78
C ARG A 169 -19.87 8.94 -3.43
N ILE A 170 -20.12 9.17 -2.14
CA ILE A 170 -20.86 10.35 -1.66
C ILE A 170 -19.90 11.49 -1.30
N VAL A 171 -18.82 11.14 -0.59
CA VAL A 171 -17.73 12.07 -0.24
C VAL A 171 -16.42 11.46 -0.72
N VAL A 172 -15.65 12.23 -1.46
CA VAL A 172 -14.36 11.83 -1.98
C VAL A 172 -13.29 12.86 -1.61
N ASN A 173 -12.07 12.41 -1.43
CA ASN A 173 -10.94 13.29 -1.29
C ASN A 173 -10.49 13.77 -2.69
N CYS A 174 -10.23 15.06 -2.83
CA CYS A 174 -9.83 15.68 -4.11
C CYS A 174 -8.40 15.26 -4.55
N GLY A 175 -7.65 14.54 -3.73
CA GLY A 175 -6.25 14.23 -3.97
C GLY A 175 -5.31 15.39 -3.65
N GLY A 176 -4.02 15.17 -3.84
CA GLY A 176 -2.99 16.19 -3.60
C GLY A 176 -2.67 17.04 -4.81
N ALA A 177 -1.98 18.15 -4.60
CA ALA A 177 -1.54 19.08 -5.66
C ALA A 177 -0.75 18.41 -6.80
N ALA A 178 -0.01 17.35 -6.51
CA ALA A 178 0.72 16.57 -7.51
C ALA A 178 -0.20 15.93 -8.58
N LEU A 179 -1.46 15.63 -8.22
CA LEU A 179 -2.44 15.06 -9.16
C LEU A 179 -3.06 16.11 -10.09
N THR A 180 -3.08 17.36 -9.64
CA THR A 180 -3.64 18.48 -10.43
C THR A 180 -2.62 19.12 -11.37
N GLY A 181 -1.35 18.72 -11.29
CA GLY A 181 -0.26 19.38 -12.01
C GLY A 181 0.02 20.81 -11.52
N ALA A 182 -0.56 21.21 -10.41
CA ALA A 182 -0.36 22.54 -9.86
C ALA A 182 1.06 22.65 -9.25
N THR A 183 1.81 23.63 -9.72
CA THR A 183 3.08 24.02 -9.08
C THR A 183 2.71 24.98 -7.96
N LEU A 184 2.69 24.47 -6.71
CA LEU A 184 2.48 25.32 -5.56
C LEU A 184 3.80 26.06 -5.25
N SER A 185 3.71 27.36 -5.03
CA SER A 185 4.83 28.13 -4.47
C SER A 185 5.06 27.65 -3.02
N GLY A 186 6.27 27.83 -2.48
CA GLY A 186 6.59 27.36 -1.12
C GLY A 186 5.65 27.86 -0.02
N ALA A 187 4.96 29.01 -0.25
CA ALA A 187 3.96 29.54 0.68
C ALA A 187 2.62 28.78 0.60
N ASP A 188 2.29 28.25 -0.57
CA ASP A 188 1.04 27.53 -0.83
C ASP A 188 1.18 26.02 -0.57
N ALA A 189 2.41 25.55 -0.34
CA ALA A 189 2.68 24.15 -0.01
C ALA A 189 2.44 23.81 1.48
N MET A 190 2.18 24.84 2.30
CA MET A 190 1.80 24.62 3.69
C MET A 190 0.32 24.26 3.78
N PRO A 191 -0.01 23.29 4.62
CA PRO A 191 -1.39 22.83 4.80
C PRO A 191 -2.27 23.92 5.41
#